data_1bc497848ab16a7aaa51d8facd8ba833
#
_entry.id   1bc497848ab16a7aaa51d8facd8ba833
#
_cell.length_a   1.000
_cell.length_b   1.000
_cell.length_c   1.000
_cell.angle_alpha   90.00
_cell.angle_beta   90.00
_cell.angle_gamma   90.00
#
_symmetry.space_group_name_H-M   'P 1'
#
loop_
_entity.id
_entity.type
_entity.pdbx_description
1 polymer ?
#
loop_
_entity_poly.entity_id
_entity_poly.type
_entity_poly.pdbx_seq_one_letter_code
_entity_poly.pdbx_strand_id
1 'polypeptide(L)'
;MTVVKGEGSISFAEASVEKYKNDAAFTNPLTIVGDGVVTYESSDPTVATVNATSGEVTIVGVGTTTITATITDTDEYAYEKKTASYELSVDPAINLAALSGDYIAQNGDVLTGTLAGNYKISIAAGASVELKDITINGVDDEAYKWAGLTCLYDANITITGANSVKGFYEDYPGIQAGPVGTTLTISGTGSLTATGGDDAAGIGSGYDGASCGDITICGGTVTASSAGYGAGIGSGYNASSGAITISGGTVYASSSMDGAGIGSGHKASCGDITISGGMVTASSGDWGAGIGSGFSGSSCGNITITGGTVNASSSSYGAGIGSGFSGSSCGAITISGGTVNANSGQYGAGIGSGSDSTFGSITITAGITQVQATRNYATAAWPIGKGFSDNDSGAVSIAGVTVTSKDWDGTGLTDLNFATSSTGSNNLTWTLTPKVP
;
A
#
# COMPACT_ATOMS: atom_id res chain seq x y z
N MET A 1 1.84 21.04 74.23
CA MET A 1 0.67 21.35 73.41
C MET A 1 0.84 20.50 72.09
N THR A 2 0.06 19.46 71.93
CA THR A 2 0.14 18.64 70.72
C THR A 2 -0.58 19.43 69.62
N VAL A 3 0.15 19.87 68.58
CA VAL A 3 -0.46 20.52 67.47
C VAL A 3 -1.11 19.37 66.62
N VAL A 4 -2.43 19.41 66.45
CA VAL A 4 -3.16 18.51 65.60
C VAL A 4 -2.99 19.03 64.18
N LYS A 5 -2.31 18.27 63.33
CA LYS A 5 -2.13 18.60 61.89
C LYS A 5 -3.44 18.47 61.15
N GLY A 6 -3.63 19.32 60.17
CA GLY A 6 -4.78 19.25 59.23
C GLY A 6 -4.67 18.07 58.26
N GLU A 7 -5.81 17.56 57.83
CA GLU A 7 -5.81 16.61 56.69
C GLU A 7 -5.55 17.36 55.40
N GLY A 8 -4.41 17.06 54.75
CA GLY A 8 -4.11 17.51 53.39
C GLY A 8 -4.65 16.56 52.34
N SER A 9 -4.52 16.96 51.08
CA SER A 9 -4.79 16.07 49.94
C SER A 9 -3.72 16.23 48.86
N ILE A 10 -3.49 15.17 48.12
CA ILE A 10 -2.61 15.14 46.96
C ILE A 10 -3.22 14.22 45.90
N SER A 11 -3.24 14.65 44.64
CA SER A 11 -3.70 13.83 43.54
C SER A 11 -3.06 14.25 42.21
N PHE A 12 -2.69 13.31 41.38
CA PHE A 12 -2.35 13.57 40.01
C PHE A 12 -3.60 13.78 39.15
N ALA A 13 -3.48 14.53 38.05
CA ALA A 13 -4.56 14.74 37.08
C ALA A 13 -4.95 13.43 36.40
N GLU A 14 -3.97 12.59 36.03
CA GLU A 14 -4.15 11.30 35.43
C GLU A 14 -3.74 10.17 36.37
N ALA A 15 -4.58 9.14 36.52
CA ALA A 15 -4.27 7.94 37.32
C ALA A 15 -3.37 6.94 36.58
N SER A 16 -3.33 7.01 35.26
CA SER A 16 -2.43 6.27 34.35
C SER A 16 -2.04 7.15 33.18
N VAL A 17 -0.80 6.98 32.70
CA VAL A 17 -0.25 7.69 31.54
C VAL A 17 0.37 6.67 30.59
N GLU A 18 0.01 6.75 29.31
CA GLU A 18 0.63 5.96 28.25
C GLU A 18 1.55 6.85 27.42
N LYS A 19 2.75 6.37 27.11
CA LYS A 19 3.77 7.04 26.32
C LYS A 19 4.47 6.06 25.40
N TYR A 20 5.12 6.59 24.37
CA TYR A 20 5.98 5.83 23.49
C TYR A 20 7.46 6.07 23.82
N LYS A 21 8.32 5.11 23.46
CA LYS A 21 9.75 5.12 23.83
C LYS A 21 10.52 6.37 23.37
N ASN A 22 10.01 7.08 22.36
CA ASN A 22 10.63 8.29 21.81
C ASN A 22 9.84 9.59 22.10
N ASP A 23 8.81 9.54 22.96
CA ASP A 23 8.08 10.73 23.37
C ASP A 23 8.97 11.66 24.20
N ALA A 24 8.71 12.96 24.09
CA ALA A 24 9.42 13.97 24.87
C ALA A 24 9.11 13.85 26.37
N ALA A 25 9.99 14.42 27.19
CA ALA A 25 9.74 14.56 28.63
C ALA A 25 8.41 15.29 28.89
N PHE A 26 7.72 14.92 29.96
CA PHE A 26 6.41 15.42 30.28
C PHE A 26 6.20 15.55 31.79
N THR A 27 5.12 16.23 32.18
CA THR A 27 4.69 16.34 33.58
C THR A 27 3.21 15.97 33.67
N ASN A 28 2.85 15.09 34.63
CA ASN A 28 1.46 14.86 35.01
C ASN A 28 1.10 15.89 36.11
N PRO A 29 0.13 16.80 35.86
CA PRO A 29 -0.18 17.86 36.82
C PRO A 29 -0.58 17.32 38.20
N LEU A 30 -0.04 17.92 39.24
CA LEU A 30 -0.31 17.56 40.65
C LEU A 30 -1.14 18.64 41.34
N THR A 31 -2.22 18.24 41.96
CA THR A 31 -3.03 19.11 42.83
C THR A 31 -2.75 18.75 44.28
N ILE A 32 -2.47 19.77 45.09
CA ILE A 32 -2.14 19.59 46.52
C ILE A 32 -2.93 20.57 47.41
N VAL A 33 -3.30 20.08 48.58
CA VAL A 33 -3.72 20.88 49.74
C VAL A 33 -2.78 20.49 50.84
N GLY A 34 -1.85 21.39 51.19
CA GLY A 34 -0.80 21.16 52.17
C GLY A 34 0.33 22.18 52.01
N ASP A 35 1.23 22.25 52.99
CA ASP A 35 2.33 23.21 53.07
C ASP A 35 3.73 22.54 53.09
N GLY A 36 3.79 21.22 53.00
CA GLY A 36 5.04 20.47 52.92
C GLY A 36 5.72 20.51 51.57
N VAL A 37 7.00 20.14 51.53
CA VAL A 37 7.77 20.03 50.29
C VAL A 37 7.38 18.76 49.56
N VAL A 38 7.09 18.89 48.27
CA VAL A 38 6.78 17.75 47.39
C VAL A 38 8.08 17.18 46.81
N THR A 39 8.21 15.86 46.88
CA THR A 39 9.27 15.10 46.22
C THR A 39 8.68 14.01 45.33
N TYR A 40 9.35 13.71 44.22
CA TYR A 40 8.91 12.71 43.24
C TYR A 40 9.94 11.58 43.15
N GLU A 41 9.45 10.35 42.92
CA GLU A 41 10.25 9.13 42.75
C GLU A 41 9.62 8.22 41.72
N SER A 42 10.47 7.54 40.95
CA SER A 42 10.09 6.46 40.02
C SER A 42 10.44 5.11 40.66
N SER A 43 9.51 4.15 40.59
CA SER A 43 9.75 2.79 41.09
C SER A 43 10.73 2.00 40.21
N ASP A 44 10.87 2.37 38.92
CA ASP A 44 11.81 1.78 37.98
C ASP A 44 12.48 2.86 37.08
N PRO A 45 13.66 3.37 37.49
CA PRO A 45 14.38 4.36 36.73
C PRO A 45 14.92 3.85 35.38
N THR A 46 14.88 2.53 35.07
CA THR A 46 15.23 1.99 33.77
C THR A 46 14.11 2.16 32.74
N VAL A 47 12.88 2.35 33.19
CA VAL A 47 11.72 2.70 32.36
C VAL A 47 11.58 4.22 32.24
N ALA A 48 11.58 4.93 33.36
CA ALA A 48 11.54 6.39 33.36
C ALA A 48 12.18 6.97 34.62
N THR A 49 12.90 8.08 34.50
CA THR A 49 13.36 8.90 35.61
C THR A 49 12.41 10.06 35.82
N VAL A 50 12.34 10.55 37.08
CA VAL A 50 11.57 11.74 37.39
C VAL A 50 12.45 12.75 38.12
N ASN A 51 12.33 14.02 37.75
CA ASN A 51 12.97 15.10 38.51
C ASN A 51 12.32 15.23 39.88
N ALA A 52 13.10 15.00 40.94
CA ALA A 52 12.61 14.91 42.29
C ALA A 52 11.90 16.20 42.81
N THR A 53 12.12 17.35 42.17
CA THR A 53 11.56 18.64 42.55
C THR A 53 10.45 19.13 41.64
N SER A 54 10.65 19.02 40.32
CA SER A 54 9.69 19.51 39.31
C SER A 54 8.60 18.51 38.95
N GLY A 55 8.83 17.19 39.16
CA GLY A 55 7.95 16.14 38.72
C GLY A 55 8.00 15.89 37.21
N GLU A 56 8.96 16.48 36.47
CA GLU A 56 9.19 16.22 35.07
C GLU A 56 9.73 14.80 34.86
N VAL A 57 9.06 14.01 34.05
CA VAL A 57 9.39 12.62 33.73
C VAL A 57 10.11 12.54 32.42
N THR A 58 11.27 11.85 32.41
CA THR A 58 12.04 11.52 31.21
C THR A 58 11.97 10.02 30.95
N ILE A 59 11.53 9.64 29.75
CA ILE A 59 11.48 8.24 29.32
C ILE A 59 12.90 7.72 29.09
N VAL A 60 13.22 6.54 29.62
CA VAL A 60 14.52 5.88 29.51
C VAL A 60 14.43 4.58 28.73
N GLY A 61 13.37 3.80 28.96
CA GLY A 61 13.15 2.50 28.33
C GLY A 61 11.68 2.13 28.26
N VAL A 62 11.39 0.96 27.71
CA VAL A 62 10.04 0.41 27.60
C VAL A 62 9.65 -0.39 28.85
N GLY A 63 8.35 -0.45 29.14
CA GLY A 63 7.82 -1.16 30.29
C GLY A 63 6.85 -0.33 31.12
N THR A 64 6.64 -0.70 32.35
CA THR A 64 5.77 0.01 33.28
C THR A 64 6.53 0.45 34.52
N THR A 65 6.25 1.65 35.03
CA THR A 65 6.77 2.16 36.29
C THR A 65 5.69 2.95 37.01
N THR A 66 5.81 3.08 38.31
CA THR A 66 4.95 3.94 39.15
C THR A 66 5.70 5.21 39.52
N ILE A 67 5.11 6.37 39.21
CA ILE A 67 5.61 7.67 39.64
C ILE A 67 4.83 8.07 40.90
N THR A 68 5.56 8.32 41.95
CA THR A 68 4.98 8.69 43.28
C THR A 68 5.41 10.10 43.68
N ALA A 69 4.45 10.91 44.04
CA ALA A 69 4.66 12.20 44.69
C ALA A 69 4.40 12.07 46.20
N THR A 70 5.28 12.63 46.98
CA THR A 70 5.17 12.62 48.47
C THR A 70 5.27 14.05 49.00
N ILE A 71 4.29 14.49 49.79
CA ILE A 71 4.41 15.72 50.57
C ILE A 71 5.11 15.36 51.89
N THR A 72 6.22 16.01 52.18
CA THR A 72 7.00 15.79 53.40
C THR A 72 6.24 16.31 54.63
N ASP A 73 6.24 15.54 55.71
CA ASP A 73 5.71 15.93 57.00
C ASP A 73 6.89 16.17 57.96
N THR A 74 6.97 17.37 58.49
CA THR A 74 7.89 17.75 59.58
C THR A 74 7.12 18.50 60.65
N ASP A 75 7.74 18.68 61.82
CA ASP A 75 7.11 19.44 62.90
C ASP A 75 6.85 20.92 62.56
N GLU A 76 7.42 21.42 61.46
CA GLU A 76 7.25 22.79 60.96
C GLU A 76 6.01 22.94 60.05
N TYR A 77 5.41 21.82 59.56
CA TYR A 77 4.27 21.86 58.66
C TYR A 77 2.94 21.61 59.38
N ALA A 78 1.90 22.31 58.92
CA ALA A 78 0.57 22.23 59.49
C ALA A 78 -0.24 21.01 59.02
N TYR A 79 0.21 20.29 57.98
CA TYR A 79 -0.49 19.16 57.35
C TYR A 79 0.29 17.86 57.49
N GLU A 80 -0.44 16.75 57.48
CA GLU A 80 0.13 15.41 57.52
C GLU A 80 0.79 15.01 56.18
N LYS A 81 1.76 14.08 56.26
CA LYS A 81 2.35 13.44 55.08
C LYS A 81 1.28 12.74 54.25
N LYS A 82 1.27 13.03 52.98
CA LYS A 82 0.40 12.37 52.00
C LYS A 82 1.21 11.93 50.77
N THR A 83 0.74 10.90 50.07
CA THR A 83 1.31 10.38 48.82
C THR A 83 0.23 10.21 47.79
N ALA A 84 0.59 10.42 46.52
CA ALA A 84 -0.20 10.03 45.35
C ALA A 84 0.71 9.38 44.35
N SER A 85 0.18 8.49 43.51
CA SER A 85 0.92 7.84 42.47
C SER A 85 0.06 7.63 41.23
N TYR A 86 0.72 7.48 40.08
CA TYR A 86 0.12 7.02 38.84
C TYR A 86 1.01 5.98 38.18
N GLU A 87 0.40 5.13 37.36
CA GLU A 87 1.13 4.17 36.52
C GLU A 87 1.53 4.82 35.21
N LEU A 88 2.81 4.69 34.82
CA LEU A 88 3.32 5.05 33.50
C LEU A 88 3.63 3.77 32.74
N SER A 89 2.98 3.59 31.59
CA SER A 89 3.28 2.55 30.61
C SER A 89 4.00 3.15 29.41
N VAL A 90 5.16 2.58 29.04
CA VAL A 90 5.95 3.00 27.89
C VAL A 90 5.93 1.90 26.83
N ASP A 91 5.23 2.18 25.72
CA ASP A 91 5.12 1.30 24.56
C ASP A 91 6.42 1.33 23.73
N PRO A 92 6.91 0.20 23.20
CA PRO A 92 8.10 0.13 22.35
C PRO A 92 7.94 0.83 20.99
N ALA A 93 6.74 1.18 20.56
CA ALA A 93 6.52 1.80 19.26
C ALA A 93 7.22 3.16 19.12
N ILE A 94 7.57 3.50 17.89
CA ILE A 94 8.08 4.81 17.50
C ILE A 94 6.90 5.70 17.13
N ASN A 95 6.67 6.72 17.94
CA ASN A 95 5.68 7.75 17.63
C ASN A 95 6.24 8.72 16.59
N LEU A 96 5.68 8.71 15.39
CA LEU A 96 6.11 9.61 14.31
C LEU A 96 5.87 11.10 14.64
N ALA A 97 4.92 11.42 15.53
CA ALA A 97 4.67 12.79 15.95
C ALA A 97 5.79 13.36 16.84
N ALA A 98 6.58 12.51 17.49
CA ALA A 98 7.68 12.90 18.36
C ALA A 98 9.03 12.99 17.62
N LEU A 99 9.07 12.69 16.32
CA LEU A 99 10.31 12.79 15.54
C LEU A 99 10.68 14.26 15.32
N SER A 100 11.98 14.54 15.42
CA SER A 100 12.57 15.86 15.18
C SER A 100 13.55 15.89 13.99
N GLY A 101 13.54 14.83 13.17
CA GLY A 101 14.40 14.67 11.99
C GLY A 101 14.09 13.37 11.26
N ASP A 102 14.89 13.08 10.23
CA ASP A 102 14.80 11.85 9.45
C ASP A 102 14.97 10.61 10.34
N TYR A 103 14.24 9.54 10.01
CA TYR A 103 14.28 8.30 10.77
C TYR A 103 14.48 7.08 9.87
N ILE A 104 15.34 6.17 10.30
CA ILE A 104 15.54 4.86 9.66
C ILE A 104 15.00 3.79 10.60
N ALA A 105 13.84 3.24 10.26
CA ALA A 105 13.21 2.16 11.01
C ALA A 105 14.07 0.89 10.94
N GLN A 106 14.32 0.32 12.10
CA GLN A 106 15.14 -0.88 12.28
C GLN A 106 14.27 -2.14 12.34
N ASN A 107 14.91 -3.30 12.24
CA ASN A 107 14.21 -4.57 12.36
C ASN A 107 13.48 -4.70 13.70
N GLY A 108 12.19 -4.96 13.66
CA GLY A 108 11.31 -5.07 14.82
C GLY A 108 10.67 -3.76 15.29
N ASP A 109 10.96 -2.62 14.63
CA ASP A 109 10.29 -1.37 14.97
C ASP A 109 8.79 -1.42 14.61
N VAL A 110 7.97 -0.86 15.49
CA VAL A 110 6.57 -0.55 15.27
C VAL A 110 6.45 0.96 15.11
N LEU A 111 6.01 1.42 13.94
CA LEU A 111 5.77 2.85 13.69
C LEU A 111 4.31 3.17 13.97
N THR A 112 4.03 4.29 14.67
CA THR A 112 2.67 4.74 14.97
C THR A 112 2.53 6.25 14.91
N GLY A 113 1.28 6.75 14.82
CA GLY A 113 0.96 8.17 14.89
C GLY A 113 1.18 8.93 13.59
N THR A 114 0.96 10.25 13.63
CA THR A 114 1.06 11.15 12.47
C THR A 114 2.41 11.83 12.44
N LEU A 115 3.12 11.77 11.30
CA LEU A 115 4.38 12.48 11.13
C LEU A 115 4.15 13.99 11.21
N ALA A 116 4.79 14.63 12.20
CA ALA A 116 4.58 16.06 12.49
C ALA A 116 5.37 17.00 11.56
N GLY A 117 6.50 16.54 11.02
CA GLY A 117 7.39 17.33 10.14
C GLY A 117 7.58 16.66 8.79
N ASN A 118 8.20 17.37 7.86
CA ASN A 118 8.54 16.85 6.53
C ASN A 118 9.86 16.07 6.61
N TYR A 119 9.90 15.01 7.40
CA TYR A 119 11.08 14.17 7.57
C TYR A 119 11.01 12.95 6.65
N LYS A 120 12.19 12.50 6.20
CA LYS A 120 12.32 11.26 5.44
C LYS A 120 12.24 10.06 6.37
N ILE A 121 11.28 9.18 6.14
CA ILE A 121 11.17 7.90 6.84
C ILE A 121 11.65 6.79 5.92
N SER A 122 12.62 6.01 6.40
CA SER A 122 13.19 4.89 5.64
C SER A 122 13.11 3.60 6.44
N ILE A 123 13.10 2.47 5.74
CA ILE A 123 13.22 1.13 6.33
C ILE A 123 14.63 0.61 6.03
N ALA A 124 15.35 0.18 7.06
CA ALA A 124 16.69 -0.37 6.94
C ALA A 124 16.71 -1.66 6.09
N ALA A 125 17.88 -1.99 5.54
CA ALA A 125 18.08 -3.17 4.72
C ALA A 125 17.71 -4.46 5.45
N GLY A 126 16.81 -5.26 4.88
CA GLY A 126 16.33 -6.53 5.42
C GLY A 126 15.43 -6.41 6.65
N ALA A 127 15.03 -5.20 7.04
CA ALA A 127 14.22 -4.99 8.22
C ALA A 127 12.76 -5.42 8.03
N SER A 128 12.19 -5.98 9.09
CA SER A 128 10.76 -6.22 9.25
C SER A 128 10.20 -5.14 10.18
N VAL A 129 9.26 -4.35 9.68
CA VAL A 129 8.68 -3.20 10.39
C VAL A 129 7.16 -3.33 10.41
N GLU A 130 6.55 -3.01 11.54
CA GLU A 130 5.10 -2.91 11.64
C GLU A 130 4.66 -1.45 11.46
N LEU A 131 3.65 -1.22 10.61
CA LEU A 131 2.94 0.04 10.51
C LEU A 131 1.61 -0.10 11.26
N LYS A 132 1.44 0.69 12.31
CA LYS A 132 0.28 0.65 13.20
C LYS A 132 -0.33 2.03 13.33
N ASP A 133 -1.41 2.27 12.59
CA ASP A 133 -2.14 3.54 12.61
C ASP A 133 -1.25 4.75 12.28
N ILE A 134 -0.37 4.62 11.25
CA ILE A 134 0.48 5.73 10.83
C ILE A 134 -0.22 6.64 9.83
N THR A 135 0.18 7.91 9.86
CA THR A 135 -0.15 8.88 8.82
C THR A 135 1.09 9.67 8.42
N ILE A 136 1.48 9.56 7.15
CA ILE A 136 2.55 10.35 6.54
C ILE A 136 1.93 11.15 5.39
N ASN A 137 1.73 12.44 5.61
CA ASN A 137 1.12 13.35 4.65
C ASN A 137 2.19 14.12 3.88
N GLY A 138 2.59 13.63 2.72
CA GLY A 138 3.44 14.39 1.82
C GLY A 138 2.75 15.70 1.37
N VAL A 139 3.56 16.75 1.27
CA VAL A 139 3.06 18.13 1.10
C VAL A 139 3.05 18.60 -0.36
N ASP A 140 3.55 17.80 -1.30
CA ASP A 140 3.69 18.13 -2.71
C ASP A 140 4.52 19.42 -2.93
N ASP A 141 5.73 19.41 -2.39
CA ASP A 141 6.64 20.54 -2.42
C ASP A 141 8.02 20.10 -2.90
N GLU A 142 8.56 20.74 -3.92
CA GLU A 142 9.88 20.48 -4.52
C GLU A 142 11.06 20.53 -3.51
N ALA A 143 10.87 21.16 -2.37
CA ALA A 143 11.86 21.15 -1.30
C ALA A 143 12.06 19.77 -0.65
N TYR A 144 11.10 18.86 -0.82
CA TYR A 144 11.05 17.55 -0.14
C TYR A 144 11.04 16.40 -1.14
N LYS A 145 12.19 16.11 -1.74
CA LYS A 145 12.35 15.11 -2.82
C LYS A 145 12.52 13.69 -2.27
N TRP A 146 11.45 13.12 -1.67
CA TRP A 146 11.43 11.75 -1.17
C TRP A 146 10.01 11.15 -1.10
N ALA A 147 10.00 9.84 -1.06
CA ALA A 147 8.77 9.05 -0.87
C ALA A 147 8.21 9.25 0.53
N GLY A 148 6.93 8.95 0.71
CA GLY A 148 6.34 8.89 2.04
C GLY A 148 7.06 7.89 2.94
N LEU A 149 7.39 6.71 2.41
CA LEU A 149 8.22 5.70 3.06
C LEU A 149 9.20 5.12 2.04
N THR A 150 10.49 5.04 2.38
CA THR A 150 11.54 4.54 1.49
C THR A 150 12.12 3.23 2.01
N CYS A 151 12.04 2.14 1.24
CA CYS A 151 12.77 0.91 1.54
C CYS A 151 14.19 1.01 0.99
N LEU A 152 15.21 0.86 1.84
CA LEU A 152 16.60 1.00 1.40
C LEU A 152 17.13 -0.22 0.64
N TYR A 153 16.58 -1.41 0.93
CA TYR A 153 16.83 -2.69 0.27
C TYR A 153 15.60 -3.60 0.43
N ASP A 154 15.78 -4.93 0.64
CA ASP A 154 14.69 -5.81 1.05
C ASP A 154 13.99 -5.26 2.28
N ALA A 155 12.68 -5.30 2.30
CA ALA A 155 11.88 -4.83 3.42
C ALA A 155 10.60 -5.65 3.58
N ASN A 156 10.25 -5.94 4.84
CA ASN A 156 8.99 -6.56 5.18
C ASN A 156 8.13 -5.57 5.98
N ILE A 157 6.98 -5.24 5.46
CA ILE A 157 6.00 -4.37 6.10
C ILE A 157 4.82 -5.20 6.57
N THR A 158 4.56 -5.20 7.87
CA THR A 158 3.33 -5.74 8.44
C THR A 158 2.39 -4.58 8.74
N ILE A 159 1.18 -4.60 8.20
CA ILE A 159 0.18 -3.55 8.43
C ILE A 159 -0.85 -3.99 9.46
N THR A 160 -1.06 -3.16 10.49
CA THR A 160 -2.12 -3.28 11.49
C THR A 160 -2.83 -1.93 11.64
N GLY A 161 -4.14 -1.94 11.97
CA GLY A 161 -4.92 -0.70 12.00
C GLY A 161 -5.04 -0.03 10.64
N ALA A 162 -5.11 1.30 10.62
CA ALA A 162 -5.33 2.11 9.41
C ALA A 162 -4.10 2.98 9.10
N ASN A 163 -3.44 2.71 7.99
CA ASN A 163 -2.19 3.36 7.60
C ASN A 163 -2.35 4.19 6.34
N SER A 164 -1.80 5.39 6.32
CA SER A 164 -1.80 6.30 5.15
C SER A 164 -0.42 6.87 4.91
N VAL A 165 0.07 6.74 3.67
CA VAL A 165 1.42 7.17 3.28
C VAL A 165 1.34 7.86 1.92
N LYS A 166 1.74 9.14 1.85
CA LYS A 166 1.77 9.93 0.62
C LYS A 166 3.19 10.42 0.31
N GLY A 167 3.61 10.37 -0.96
CA GLY A 167 4.86 10.97 -1.43
C GLY A 167 4.92 12.47 -1.19
N PHE A 168 6.12 13.04 -0.99
CA PHE A 168 6.29 14.44 -0.63
C PHE A 168 6.38 15.38 -1.83
N TYR A 169 6.58 14.83 -3.03
CA TYR A 169 6.61 15.59 -4.28
C TYR A 169 6.11 14.71 -5.45
N GLU A 170 5.72 15.31 -6.57
CA GLU A 170 5.11 14.66 -7.74
C GLU A 170 5.91 13.47 -8.30
N ASP A 171 7.25 13.50 -8.19
CA ASP A 171 8.16 12.47 -8.67
C ASP A 171 8.31 11.26 -7.73
N TYR A 172 7.69 11.30 -6.55
CA TYR A 172 7.99 10.32 -5.50
C TYR A 172 6.76 9.49 -5.11
N PRO A 173 6.96 8.17 -4.91
CA PRO A 173 5.88 7.27 -4.55
C PRO A 173 5.40 7.45 -3.10
N GLY A 174 4.21 6.94 -2.82
CA GLY A 174 3.78 6.76 -1.43
C GLY A 174 4.77 5.85 -0.70
N ILE A 175 5.01 4.65 -1.23
CA ILE A 175 6.04 3.73 -0.73
C ILE A 175 7.03 3.43 -1.86
N GLN A 176 8.28 3.86 -1.67
CA GLN A 176 9.40 3.51 -2.55
C GLN A 176 9.90 2.11 -2.22
N ALA A 177 9.72 1.15 -3.12
CA ALA A 177 10.36 -0.16 -3.01
C ALA A 177 11.88 -0.05 -3.15
N GLY A 178 12.62 -1.01 -2.59
CA GLY A 178 14.07 -1.02 -2.63
C GLY A 178 14.64 -1.10 -4.06
N PRO A 179 15.97 -1.02 -4.23
CA PRO A 179 16.63 -1.07 -5.54
C PRO A 179 16.35 -2.38 -6.30
N VAL A 180 16.65 -2.38 -7.59
CA VAL A 180 16.57 -3.60 -8.44
C VAL A 180 17.32 -4.76 -7.79
N GLY A 181 16.70 -5.94 -7.77
CA GLY A 181 17.23 -7.14 -7.13
C GLY A 181 16.86 -7.31 -5.66
N THR A 182 16.03 -6.41 -5.12
CA THR A 182 15.46 -6.52 -3.77
C THR A 182 13.96 -6.75 -3.81
N THR A 183 13.35 -7.10 -2.69
CA THR A 183 11.91 -7.36 -2.57
C THR A 183 11.29 -6.55 -1.44
N LEU A 184 10.22 -5.82 -1.75
CA LEU A 184 9.29 -5.28 -0.77
C LEU A 184 8.16 -6.28 -0.55
N THR A 185 7.97 -6.74 0.68
CA THR A 185 6.84 -7.60 1.07
C THR A 185 5.88 -6.86 1.98
N ILE A 186 4.58 -6.84 1.64
CA ILE A 186 3.51 -6.25 2.44
C ILE A 186 2.56 -7.36 2.90
N SER A 187 2.32 -7.42 4.20
CA SER A 187 1.48 -8.42 4.88
C SER A 187 0.69 -7.80 6.03
N GLY A 188 -0.11 -8.59 6.73
CA GLY A 188 -0.85 -8.17 7.91
C GLY A 188 -2.36 -8.20 7.70
N THR A 189 -3.10 -7.62 8.64
CA THR A 189 -4.58 -7.60 8.65
C THR A 189 -5.17 -6.20 8.60
N GLY A 190 -4.34 -5.16 8.71
CA GLY A 190 -4.73 -3.76 8.66
C GLY A 190 -5.02 -3.26 7.25
N SER A 191 -5.17 -1.95 7.13
CA SER A 191 -5.29 -1.24 5.86
C SER A 191 -4.11 -0.32 5.60
N LEU A 192 -3.75 -0.16 4.33
CA LEU A 192 -2.71 0.74 3.85
C LEU A 192 -3.23 1.52 2.65
N THR A 193 -3.20 2.84 2.73
CA THR A 193 -3.39 3.72 1.60
C THR A 193 -2.04 4.33 1.23
N ALA A 194 -1.55 4.05 0.02
CA ALA A 194 -0.29 4.57 -0.50
C ALA A 194 -0.56 5.43 -1.74
N THR A 195 -0.21 6.71 -1.68
CA THR A 195 -0.46 7.66 -2.77
C THR A 195 0.86 8.21 -3.29
N GLY A 196 1.15 7.96 -4.55
CA GLY A 196 2.25 8.58 -5.28
C GLY A 196 1.85 9.95 -5.85
N GLY A 197 2.83 10.72 -6.24
CA GLY A 197 2.60 11.94 -7.03
C GLY A 197 2.20 11.62 -8.47
N ASP A 198 2.18 12.64 -9.34
CA ASP A 198 1.72 12.50 -10.72
C ASP A 198 2.58 11.53 -11.53
N ASP A 199 3.90 11.59 -11.37
CA ASP A 199 4.84 10.80 -12.14
C ASP A 199 5.30 9.52 -11.43
N ALA A 200 4.89 9.31 -10.19
CA ALA A 200 5.34 8.20 -9.37
C ALA A 200 4.27 7.16 -9.13
N ALA A 201 4.68 5.93 -8.83
CA ALA A 201 3.77 4.88 -8.42
C ALA A 201 3.18 5.14 -7.02
N GLY A 202 2.00 4.60 -6.74
CA GLY A 202 1.49 4.54 -5.36
C GLY A 202 2.43 3.71 -4.46
N ILE A 203 2.76 2.49 -4.93
CA ILE A 203 3.77 1.59 -4.34
C ILE A 203 4.69 1.16 -5.46
N GLY A 204 6.00 1.46 -5.35
CA GLY A 204 6.98 1.03 -6.35
C GLY A 204 8.06 2.05 -6.63
N SER A 205 8.28 2.42 -7.90
CA SER A 205 9.33 3.38 -8.27
C SER A 205 8.80 4.81 -8.46
N GLY A 206 9.72 5.75 -8.35
CA GLY A 206 9.48 7.16 -8.69
C GLY A 206 9.69 7.44 -10.18
N TYR A 207 9.93 8.72 -10.48
CA TYR A 207 10.11 9.29 -11.81
C TYR A 207 11.52 9.03 -12.37
N ASP A 208 11.64 8.98 -13.69
CA ASP A 208 12.86 9.07 -14.53
C ASP A 208 14.08 8.29 -14.01
N GLY A 209 14.12 7.00 -14.31
CA GLY A 209 15.24 6.11 -13.95
C GLY A 209 15.25 5.64 -12.49
N ALA A 210 14.31 6.06 -11.66
CA ALA A 210 14.15 5.60 -10.28
C ALA A 210 13.58 4.17 -10.22
N SER A 211 14.30 3.20 -10.77
CA SER A 211 13.89 1.81 -10.84
C SER A 211 13.84 1.14 -9.46
N CYS A 212 12.93 0.20 -9.26
CA CYS A 212 12.81 -0.57 -8.03
C CYS A 212 12.83 -2.09 -8.26
N GLY A 213 12.99 -2.84 -7.18
CA GLY A 213 12.94 -4.30 -7.15
C GLY A 213 11.51 -4.85 -7.17
N ASP A 214 11.37 -6.07 -6.70
CA ASP A 214 10.11 -6.82 -6.69
C ASP A 214 9.15 -6.32 -5.60
N ILE A 215 7.86 -6.47 -5.85
CA ILE A 215 6.79 -6.10 -4.92
C ILE A 215 5.92 -7.32 -4.67
N THR A 216 5.77 -7.72 -3.42
CA THR A 216 4.92 -8.84 -2.99
C THR A 216 3.86 -8.36 -2.00
N ILE A 217 2.58 -8.66 -2.27
CA ILE A 217 1.46 -8.40 -1.36
C ILE A 217 0.82 -9.74 -1.02
N CYS A 218 0.81 -10.09 0.26
CA CYS A 218 0.28 -11.36 0.73
C CYS A 218 -0.83 -11.22 1.78
N GLY A 219 -1.21 -9.99 2.19
CA GLY A 219 -2.28 -9.77 3.16
C GLY A 219 -2.71 -8.32 3.31
N GLY A 220 -3.71 -8.08 4.15
CA GLY A 220 -4.27 -6.77 4.45
C GLY A 220 -5.17 -6.19 3.36
N THR A 221 -5.58 -4.95 3.55
CA THR A 221 -6.29 -4.15 2.55
C THR A 221 -5.35 -3.04 2.06
N VAL A 222 -4.90 -3.15 0.81
CA VAL A 222 -3.93 -2.21 0.21
C VAL A 222 -4.63 -1.39 -0.87
N THR A 223 -4.63 -0.08 -0.70
CA THR A 223 -5.07 0.89 -1.71
C THR A 223 -3.85 1.65 -2.18
N ALA A 224 -3.49 1.51 -3.44
CA ALA A 224 -2.33 2.16 -4.04
C ALA A 224 -2.75 2.98 -5.26
N SER A 225 -2.38 4.25 -5.30
CA SER A 225 -2.78 5.15 -6.37
C SER A 225 -1.64 6.06 -6.84
N SER A 226 -1.57 6.27 -8.15
CA SER A 226 -0.82 7.35 -8.78
C SER A 226 -1.79 8.46 -9.21
N ALA A 227 -1.41 9.71 -9.03
CA ALA A 227 -2.22 10.84 -9.43
C ALA A 227 -2.24 11.07 -10.95
N GLY A 228 -1.25 10.53 -11.71
CA GLY A 228 -1.15 10.76 -13.14
C GLY A 228 -0.52 9.61 -13.93
N TYR A 229 0.78 9.70 -14.19
CA TYR A 229 1.51 8.87 -15.18
C TYR A 229 2.12 7.61 -14.58
N GLY A 230 2.30 7.52 -13.27
CA GLY A 230 2.78 6.32 -12.60
C GLY A 230 1.72 5.22 -12.53
N ALA A 231 2.14 3.99 -12.25
CA ALA A 231 1.23 2.90 -11.92
C ALA A 231 0.67 3.02 -10.50
N GLY A 232 -0.49 2.45 -10.22
CA GLY A 232 -0.94 2.29 -8.83
C GLY A 232 0.07 1.45 -8.03
N ILE A 233 0.43 0.26 -8.55
CA ILE A 233 1.50 -0.60 -8.03
C ILE A 233 2.43 -0.94 -9.18
N GLY A 234 3.73 -0.62 -9.04
CA GLY A 234 4.76 -0.93 -10.02
C GLY A 234 5.69 0.23 -10.34
N SER A 235 5.84 0.62 -11.61
CA SER A 235 6.79 1.67 -11.97
C SER A 235 6.13 3.05 -12.13
N GLY A 236 6.90 4.09 -11.86
CA GLY A 236 6.57 5.46 -12.22
C GLY A 236 6.83 5.75 -13.70
N TYR A 237 6.73 7.04 -14.09
CA TYR A 237 7.01 7.53 -15.44
C TYR A 237 8.48 7.30 -15.79
N ASN A 238 8.75 6.76 -17.00
CA ASN A 238 10.10 6.52 -17.54
C ASN A 238 11.03 5.78 -16.55
N ALA A 239 10.46 4.84 -15.80
CA ALA A 239 11.15 4.06 -14.78
C ALA A 239 10.90 2.56 -14.96
N SER A 240 11.44 1.73 -14.09
CA SER A 240 11.14 0.30 -14.11
C SER A 240 10.87 -0.27 -12.73
N SER A 241 10.11 -1.35 -12.67
CA SER A 241 9.93 -2.17 -11.47
C SER A 241 10.27 -3.63 -11.77
N GLY A 242 10.64 -4.36 -10.73
CA GLY A 242 10.75 -5.81 -10.78
C GLY A 242 9.39 -6.49 -10.92
N ALA A 243 9.33 -7.76 -10.56
CA ALA A 243 8.11 -8.55 -10.59
C ALA A 243 7.10 -8.09 -9.52
N ILE A 244 5.80 -8.24 -9.83
CA ILE A 244 4.70 -7.93 -8.91
C ILE A 244 3.95 -9.21 -8.59
N THR A 245 3.90 -9.60 -7.32
CA THR A 245 3.23 -10.80 -6.85
C THR A 245 2.12 -10.47 -5.87
N ILE A 246 0.90 -10.92 -6.13
CA ILE A 246 -0.24 -10.81 -5.20
C ILE A 246 -0.73 -12.22 -4.89
N SER A 247 -0.55 -12.63 -3.64
CA SER A 247 -0.94 -13.97 -3.18
C SER A 247 -2.11 -13.96 -2.19
N GLY A 248 -2.51 -12.78 -1.68
CA GLY A 248 -3.61 -12.65 -0.73
C GLY A 248 -3.99 -11.19 -0.47
N GLY A 249 -4.93 -10.98 0.46
CA GLY A 249 -5.43 -9.67 0.83
C GLY A 249 -6.48 -9.11 -0.13
N THR A 250 -6.81 -7.83 0.08
CA THR A 250 -7.68 -7.04 -0.79
C THR A 250 -6.86 -5.88 -1.35
N VAL A 251 -6.71 -5.82 -2.66
CA VAL A 251 -5.85 -4.83 -3.34
C VAL A 251 -6.69 -3.96 -4.26
N TYR A 252 -6.61 -2.66 -4.06
CA TYR A 252 -7.13 -1.62 -4.97
C TYR A 252 -5.95 -0.85 -5.52
N ALA A 253 -5.74 -0.92 -6.83
CA ALA A 253 -4.62 -0.25 -7.49
C ALA A 253 -5.14 0.61 -8.64
N SER A 254 -4.76 1.88 -8.68
CA SER A 254 -5.24 2.79 -9.71
C SER A 254 -4.18 3.77 -10.19
N SER A 255 -4.20 4.04 -11.49
CA SER A 255 -3.57 5.21 -12.09
C SER A 255 -4.66 6.14 -12.61
N SER A 256 -4.51 7.44 -12.40
CA SER A 256 -5.54 8.41 -12.81
C SER A 256 -5.49 8.72 -14.30
N MET A 257 -4.35 8.49 -14.97
CA MET A 257 -4.15 8.79 -16.39
C MET A 257 -3.54 7.59 -17.15
N ASP A 258 -2.23 7.63 -17.41
CA ASP A 258 -1.53 6.86 -18.42
C ASP A 258 -0.87 5.58 -17.91
N GLY A 259 -0.67 5.48 -16.61
CA GLY A 259 -0.09 4.30 -15.99
C GLY A 259 -1.08 3.15 -15.90
N ALA A 260 -0.58 1.94 -15.71
CA ALA A 260 -1.42 0.80 -15.37
C ALA A 260 -1.93 0.89 -13.92
N GLY A 261 -3.06 0.26 -13.62
CA GLY A 261 -3.46 0.05 -12.22
C GLY A 261 -2.39 -0.77 -11.50
N ILE A 262 -2.02 -1.92 -12.06
CA ILE A 262 -0.90 -2.77 -11.61
C ILE A 262 0.00 -3.02 -12.80
N GLY A 263 1.29 -2.64 -12.70
CA GLY A 263 2.27 -2.87 -13.75
C GLY A 263 3.16 -1.68 -14.05
N SER A 264 3.28 -1.25 -15.30
CA SER A 264 4.16 -0.14 -15.65
C SER A 264 3.45 1.22 -15.76
N GLY A 265 4.17 2.27 -15.47
CA GLY A 265 3.77 3.65 -15.75
C GLY A 265 3.90 4.00 -17.24
N HIS A 266 3.77 5.27 -17.59
CA HIS A 266 3.96 5.83 -18.91
C HIS A 266 5.46 5.74 -19.33
N LYS A 267 5.76 5.26 -20.56
CA LYS A 267 7.13 5.03 -21.06
C LYS A 267 8.00 4.17 -20.14
N ALA A 268 7.40 3.26 -19.43
CA ALA A 268 8.02 2.54 -18.34
C ALA A 268 7.95 1.02 -18.56
N SER A 269 8.62 0.27 -17.69
CA SER A 269 8.57 -1.19 -17.76
C SER A 269 8.31 -1.81 -16.38
N CYS A 270 7.73 -2.99 -16.34
CA CYS A 270 7.67 -3.83 -15.16
C CYS A 270 8.04 -5.28 -15.49
N GLY A 271 8.45 -6.04 -14.47
CA GLY A 271 8.66 -7.47 -14.59
C GLY A 271 7.36 -8.26 -14.75
N ASP A 272 7.41 -9.55 -14.45
CA ASP A 272 6.23 -10.42 -14.50
C ASP A 272 5.20 -10.05 -13.43
N ILE A 273 3.92 -10.21 -13.73
CA ILE A 273 2.80 -9.98 -12.80
C ILE A 273 2.16 -11.33 -12.48
N THR A 274 2.16 -11.71 -11.21
CA THR A 274 1.57 -12.97 -10.74
C THR A 274 0.47 -12.72 -9.71
N ILE A 275 -0.74 -13.21 -9.97
CA ILE A 275 -1.86 -13.17 -9.02
C ILE A 275 -2.28 -14.62 -8.74
N SER A 276 -2.07 -15.06 -7.51
CA SER A 276 -2.41 -16.42 -7.07
C SER A 276 -3.53 -16.49 -6.04
N GLY A 277 -3.96 -15.33 -5.50
CA GLY A 277 -5.02 -15.25 -4.49
C GLY A 277 -5.48 -13.83 -4.22
N GLY A 278 -6.38 -13.68 -3.23
CA GLY A 278 -6.92 -12.39 -2.81
C GLY A 278 -8.03 -11.84 -3.70
N MET A 279 -8.45 -10.61 -3.37
CA MET A 279 -9.36 -9.82 -4.18
C MET A 279 -8.59 -8.62 -4.75
N VAL A 280 -8.48 -8.53 -6.07
CA VAL A 280 -7.71 -7.51 -6.77
C VAL A 280 -8.65 -6.67 -7.63
N THR A 281 -8.61 -5.36 -7.46
CA THR A 281 -9.26 -4.39 -8.35
C THR A 281 -8.20 -3.44 -8.86
N ALA A 282 -7.99 -3.44 -10.17
CA ALA A 282 -6.97 -2.64 -10.83
C ALA A 282 -7.59 -1.79 -11.95
N SER A 283 -7.28 -0.50 -11.98
CA SER A 283 -7.86 0.41 -12.98
C SER A 283 -6.86 1.43 -13.51
N SER A 284 -6.97 1.72 -14.81
CA SER A 284 -6.30 2.84 -15.46
C SER A 284 -7.33 3.88 -15.91
N GLY A 285 -7.01 5.15 -15.71
CA GLY A 285 -7.88 6.29 -16.03
C GLY A 285 -8.07 6.50 -17.52
N ASP A 286 -7.00 6.41 -18.33
CA ASP A 286 -7.08 6.70 -19.77
C ASP A 286 -6.43 5.63 -20.65
N TRP A 287 -5.10 5.60 -20.73
CA TRP A 287 -4.38 4.90 -21.81
C TRP A 287 -3.60 3.66 -21.35
N GLY A 288 -3.40 3.49 -20.05
CA GLY A 288 -2.79 2.28 -19.51
C GLY A 288 -3.77 1.11 -19.42
N ALA A 289 -3.23 -0.08 -19.20
CA ALA A 289 -4.02 -1.26 -18.88
C ALA A 289 -4.49 -1.25 -17.43
N GLY A 290 -5.59 -1.93 -17.11
CA GLY A 290 -5.95 -2.20 -15.71
C GLY A 290 -4.82 -2.97 -15.01
N ILE A 291 -4.39 -4.10 -15.63
CA ILE A 291 -3.23 -4.90 -15.20
C ILE A 291 -2.34 -5.09 -16.43
N GLY A 292 -1.08 -4.63 -16.35
CA GLY A 292 -0.11 -4.80 -17.42
C GLY A 292 0.72 -3.56 -17.72
N SER A 293 0.80 -3.12 -18.98
CA SER A 293 1.63 -1.97 -19.33
C SER A 293 0.85 -0.64 -19.38
N GLY A 294 1.57 0.44 -19.13
CA GLY A 294 1.07 1.80 -19.34
C GLY A 294 1.10 2.24 -20.79
N PHE A 295 1.13 3.55 -21.02
CA PHE A 295 1.07 4.20 -22.34
C PHE A 295 2.44 4.44 -22.95
N SER A 296 2.48 4.51 -24.31
CA SER A 296 3.59 5.02 -25.12
C SER A 296 4.89 4.19 -25.04
N GLY A 297 4.89 3.00 -25.65
CA GLY A 297 6.06 2.13 -25.70
C GLY A 297 6.38 1.46 -24.36
N SER A 298 5.44 1.50 -23.43
CA SER A 298 5.57 0.82 -22.14
C SER A 298 5.54 -0.69 -22.29
N SER A 299 6.16 -1.41 -21.36
CA SER A 299 6.18 -2.87 -21.40
C SER A 299 5.90 -3.50 -20.04
N CYS A 300 5.33 -4.68 -20.02
CA CYS A 300 5.33 -5.56 -18.87
C CYS A 300 5.77 -6.98 -19.27
N GLY A 301 6.27 -7.74 -18.30
CA GLY A 301 6.58 -9.15 -18.47
C GLY A 301 5.31 -10.00 -18.68
N ASN A 302 5.37 -11.27 -18.31
CA ASN A 302 4.22 -12.16 -18.38
C ASN A 302 3.19 -11.83 -17.28
N ILE A 303 1.91 -12.04 -17.60
CA ILE A 303 0.81 -11.91 -16.64
C ILE A 303 0.26 -13.30 -16.35
N THR A 304 0.34 -13.75 -15.12
CA THR A 304 -0.10 -15.08 -14.69
C THR A 304 -1.15 -14.97 -13.59
N ILE A 305 -2.35 -15.50 -13.84
CA ILE A 305 -3.44 -15.55 -12.85
C ILE A 305 -3.77 -17.02 -12.59
N THR A 306 -3.51 -17.48 -11.37
CA THR A 306 -3.75 -18.87 -10.94
C THR A 306 -4.85 -18.98 -9.90
N GLY A 307 -5.35 -17.86 -9.36
CA GLY A 307 -6.38 -17.84 -8.33
C GLY A 307 -6.88 -16.44 -7.99
N GLY A 308 -7.74 -16.35 -6.98
CA GLY A 308 -8.31 -15.09 -6.51
C GLY A 308 -9.50 -14.59 -7.31
N THR A 309 -9.95 -13.38 -6.97
CA THR A 309 -10.96 -12.61 -7.71
C THR A 309 -10.30 -11.35 -8.26
N VAL A 310 -10.24 -11.23 -9.57
CA VAL A 310 -9.53 -10.15 -10.28
C VAL A 310 -10.51 -9.33 -11.09
N ASN A 311 -10.58 -8.03 -10.81
CA ASN A 311 -11.33 -7.05 -11.57
C ASN A 311 -10.33 -6.05 -12.17
N ALA A 312 -10.18 -6.05 -13.46
CA ALA A 312 -9.23 -5.20 -14.17
C ALA A 312 -9.94 -4.34 -15.23
N SER A 313 -9.68 -3.05 -15.25
CA SER A 313 -10.34 -2.14 -16.19
C SER A 313 -9.42 -1.04 -16.71
N SER A 314 -9.60 -0.69 -17.99
CA SER A 314 -9.09 0.53 -18.59
C SER A 314 -10.29 1.39 -19.03
N SER A 315 -10.18 2.72 -18.91
CA SER A 315 -11.28 3.61 -19.25
C SER A 315 -11.34 3.95 -20.73
N SER A 316 -10.23 3.84 -21.49
CA SER A 316 -10.19 4.32 -22.87
C SER A 316 -9.49 3.35 -23.84
N TYR A 317 -8.18 3.48 -24.04
CA TYR A 317 -7.46 2.78 -25.12
C TYR A 317 -6.71 1.53 -24.66
N GLY A 318 -6.44 1.37 -23.39
CA GLY A 318 -5.74 0.21 -22.84
C GLY A 318 -6.62 -1.03 -22.73
N ALA A 319 -5.99 -2.19 -22.58
CA ALA A 319 -6.69 -3.43 -22.25
C ALA A 319 -7.15 -3.46 -20.78
N GLY A 320 -8.16 -4.25 -20.47
CA GLY A 320 -8.45 -4.58 -19.07
C GLY A 320 -7.25 -5.31 -18.44
N ILE A 321 -6.79 -6.39 -19.09
CA ILE A 321 -5.56 -7.13 -18.73
C ILE A 321 -4.71 -7.24 -19.98
N GLY A 322 -3.46 -6.72 -19.95
CA GLY A 322 -2.53 -6.80 -21.06
C GLY A 322 -1.77 -5.52 -21.34
N SER A 323 -1.74 -5.02 -22.57
CA SER A 323 -0.99 -3.81 -22.89
C SER A 323 -1.86 -2.54 -22.84
N GLY A 324 -1.21 -1.43 -22.54
CA GLY A 324 -1.79 -0.09 -22.74
C GLY A 324 -1.81 0.32 -24.20
N PHE A 325 -1.86 1.64 -24.47
CA PHE A 325 -1.97 2.22 -25.81
C PHE A 325 -0.62 2.61 -26.41
N SER A 326 -0.57 2.71 -27.76
CA SER A 326 0.52 3.32 -28.55
C SER A 326 1.89 2.65 -28.41
N GLY A 327 2.09 1.52 -29.10
CA GLY A 327 3.37 0.81 -29.15
C GLY A 327 3.73 0.09 -27.86
N SER A 328 2.79 0.00 -26.93
CA SER A 328 2.99 -0.72 -25.68
C SER A 328 2.90 -2.24 -25.87
N SER A 329 3.48 -2.99 -24.97
CA SER A 329 3.52 -4.45 -25.07
C SER A 329 3.35 -5.13 -23.72
N CYS A 330 2.83 -6.34 -23.72
CA CYS A 330 2.96 -7.26 -22.60
C CYS A 330 3.43 -8.65 -23.09
N GLY A 331 4.02 -9.42 -22.18
CA GLY A 331 4.40 -10.79 -22.43
C GLY A 331 3.19 -11.73 -22.60
N ALA A 332 3.37 -12.99 -22.30
CA ALA A 332 2.28 -13.97 -22.33
C ALA A 332 1.28 -13.73 -21.18
N ILE A 333 0.00 -13.87 -21.46
CA ILE A 333 -1.10 -13.81 -20.49
C ILE A 333 -1.61 -15.22 -20.24
N THR A 334 -1.46 -15.73 -19.02
CA THR A 334 -1.92 -17.07 -18.64
C THR A 334 -2.95 -16.99 -17.52
N ILE A 335 -4.15 -17.51 -17.76
CA ILE A 335 -5.21 -17.59 -16.74
C ILE A 335 -5.58 -19.06 -16.56
N SER A 336 -5.20 -19.61 -15.43
CA SER A 336 -5.40 -21.03 -15.11
C SER A 336 -6.25 -21.26 -13.85
N GLY A 337 -6.72 -20.20 -13.20
CA GLY A 337 -7.55 -20.29 -12.01
C GLY A 337 -8.27 -18.97 -11.68
N GLY A 338 -9.13 -19.01 -10.66
CA GLY A 338 -9.82 -17.84 -10.12
C GLY A 338 -11.02 -17.36 -10.93
N THR A 339 -11.55 -16.21 -10.49
CA THR A 339 -12.62 -15.45 -11.16
C THR A 339 -12.01 -14.16 -11.69
N VAL A 340 -12.09 -13.93 -13.01
CA VAL A 340 -11.48 -12.78 -13.68
C VAL A 340 -12.54 -12.00 -14.45
N ASN A 341 -12.62 -10.69 -14.18
CA ASN A 341 -13.44 -9.73 -14.92
C ASN A 341 -12.51 -8.67 -15.51
N ALA A 342 -12.35 -8.69 -16.84
CA ALA A 342 -11.47 -7.79 -17.56
C ALA A 342 -12.27 -6.92 -18.52
N ASN A 343 -12.24 -5.61 -18.32
CA ASN A 343 -13.01 -4.65 -19.09
C ASN A 343 -12.08 -3.64 -19.75
N SER A 344 -12.17 -3.51 -21.06
CA SER A 344 -11.49 -2.41 -21.77
C SER A 344 -12.39 -1.17 -21.83
N GLY A 345 -11.74 -0.03 -22.09
CA GLY A 345 -12.43 1.19 -22.49
C GLY A 345 -12.94 1.12 -23.93
N GLN A 346 -12.67 2.14 -24.72
CA GLN A 346 -13.26 2.28 -26.06
C GLN A 346 -12.59 1.39 -27.11
N TYR A 347 -11.25 1.22 -27.06
CA TYR A 347 -10.48 0.66 -28.18
C TYR A 347 -9.57 -0.52 -27.80
N GLY A 348 -9.44 -0.83 -26.52
CA GLY A 348 -8.67 -1.98 -26.05
C GLY A 348 -9.46 -3.27 -26.02
N ALA A 349 -8.76 -4.39 -25.92
CA ALA A 349 -9.35 -5.69 -25.61
C ALA A 349 -9.70 -5.83 -24.13
N GLY A 350 -10.68 -6.63 -23.79
CA GLY A 350 -10.89 -7.03 -22.39
C GLY A 350 -9.63 -7.69 -21.84
N ILE A 351 -9.12 -8.72 -22.52
CA ILE A 351 -7.85 -9.39 -22.24
C ILE A 351 -7.04 -9.41 -23.54
N GLY A 352 -5.84 -8.82 -23.53
CA GLY A 352 -4.96 -8.78 -24.71
C GLY A 352 -4.27 -7.45 -24.93
N SER A 353 -4.40 -6.86 -26.13
CA SER A 353 -3.76 -5.57 -26.40
C SER A 353 -4.70 -4.37 -26.21
N GLY A 354 -4.12 -3.25 -25.85
CA GLY A 354 -4.71 -1.94 -26.10
C GLY A 354 -4.67 -1.59 -27.58
N SER A 355 -5.12 -0.37 -27.96
CA SER A 355 -5.03 0.11 -29.34
C SER A 355 -3.56 0.32 -29.75
N ASP A 356 -3.21 0.02 -31.01
CA ASP A 356 -1.86 0.17 -31.56
C ASP A 356 -0.74 -0.48 -30.71
N SER A 357 -1.05 -1.63 -30.11
CA SER A 357 -0.17 -2.29 -29.12
C SER A 357 -0.16 -3.81 -29.32
N THR A 358 0.70 -4.53 -28.60
CA THR A 358 0.91 -5.97 -28.79
C THR A 358 0.85 -6.76 -27.48
N PHE A 359 0.61 -8.07 -27.59
CA PHE A 359 0.76 -9.05 -26.51
C PHE A 359 1.50 -10.29 -27.02
N GLY A 360 2.16 -11.06 -26.14
CA GLY A 360 2.91 -12.25 -26.52
C GLY A 360 2.00 -13.42 -26.91
N SER A 361 1.22 -13.92 -25.99
CA SER A 361 0.19 -14.96 -26.23
C SER A 361 -0.84 -14.92 -25.12
N ILE A 362 -2.02 -15.48 -25.35
CA ILE A 362 -3.05 -15.65 -24.31
C ILE A 362 -3.37 -17.15 -24.19
N THR A 363 -3.30 -17.66 -22.96
CA THR A 363 -3.66 -19.04 -22.62
C THR A 363 -4.68 -19.04 -21.49
N ILE A 364 -5.87 -19.63 -21.72
CA ILE A 364 -6.90 -19.80 -20.69
C ILE A 364 -7.26 -21.29 -20.60
N THR A 365 -7.23 -21.86 -19.41
CA THR A 365 -7.42 -23.30 -19.17
C THR A 365 -8.60 -23.60 -18.27
N ALA A 366 -9.00 -24.87 -18.20
CA ALA A 366 -10.16 -25.35 -17.45
C ALA A 366 -10.11 -25.14 -15.91
N GLY A 367 -8.96 -24.74 -15.35
CA GLY A 367 -8.83 -24.50 -13.90
C GLY A 367 -9.49 -23.22 -13.40
N ILE A 368 -10.02 -22.37 -14.29
CA ILE A 368 -10.73 -21.14 -13.94
C ILE A 368 -12.06 -21.44 -13.21
N THR A 369 -12.52 -20.51 -12.37
CA THR A 369 -13.92 -20.48 -11.90
C THR A 369 -14.80 -19.81 -12.97
N GLN A 370 -14.38 -18.62 -13.41
CA GLN A 370 -15.02 -17.88 -14.50
C GLN A 370 -14.04 -16.84 -15.03
N VAL A 371 -14.06 -16.59 -16.34
CA VAL A 371 -13.44 -15.41 -16.95
C VAL A 371 -14.48 -14.65 -17.75
N GLN A 372 -14.62 -13.37 -17.45
CA GLN A 372 -15.41 -12.43 -18.26
C GLN A 372 -14.47 -11.40 -18.87
N ALA A 373 -14.52 -11.27 -20.17
CA ALA A 373 -13.75 -10.28 -20.92
C ALA A 373 -14.74 -9.43 -21.73
N THR A 374 -14.67 -8.11 -21.57
CA THR A 374 -15.56 -7.16 -22.23
C THR A 374 -14.78 -6.15 -23.04
N ARG A 375 -15.17 -5.97 -24.31
CA ARG A 375 -14.87 -4.79 -25.11
C ARG A 375 -16.06 -3.83 -25.08
N ASN A 376 -15.81 -2.54 -25.04
CA ASN A 376 -16.91 -1.57 -25.01
C ASN A 376 -17.27 -0.97 -26.37
N TYR A 377 -16.37 -0.99 -27.35
CA TYR A 377 -16.63 -0.41 -28.68
C TYR A 377 -16.53 -1.44 -29.82
N ALA A 378 -17.44 -1.35 -30.80
CA ALA A 378 -17.65 -2.39 -31.82
C ALA A 378 -16.60 -2.42 -32.95
N THR A 379 -15.72 -1.43 -33.06
CA THR A 379 -15.10 -1.17 -34.36
C THR A 379 -13.84 -1.94 -34.69
N ALA A 380 -13.25 -2.72 -33.79
CA ALA A 380 -12.17 -3.64 -34.12
C ALA A 380 -11.44 -4.30 -32.92
N ALA A 381 -11.80 -3.95 -31.69
CA ALA A 381 -11.23 -4.63 -30.53
C ALA A 381 -11.98 -5.94 -30.22
N TRP A 382 -11.30 -6.87 -29.57
CA TRP A 382 -11.84 -8.18 -29.21
C TRP A 382 -12.08 -8.25 -27.69
N PRO A 383 -13.05 -9.00 -27.20
CA PRO A 383 -13.09 -9.31 -25.78
C PRO A 383 -11.80 -9.97 -25.30
N ILE A 384 -11.27 -10.95 -26.07
CA ILE A 384 -9.99 -11.61 -25.81
C ILE A 384 -9.17 -11.60 -27.10
N GLY A 385 -8.00 -10.98 -27.08
CA GLY A 385 -7.11 -10.86 -28.23
C GLY A 385 -6.71 -9.43 -28.55
N LYS A 386 -6.97 -9.00 -29.75
CA LYS A 386 -6.48 -7.73 -30.33
C LYS A 386 -7.31 -6.51 -29.91
N GLY A 387 -6.63 -5.40 -29.67
CA GLY A 387 -7.23 -4.08 -29.62
C GLY A 387 -7.47 -3.49 -31.02
N PHE A 388 -7.85 -2.23 -31.08
CA PHE A 388 -8.01 -1.50 -32.35
C PHE A 388 -6.64 -1.24 -33.00
N SER A 389 -6.56 -1.35 -34.36
CA SER A 389 -5.35 -1.11 -35.15
C SER A 389 -4.13 -1.92 -34.72
N ASP A 390 -4.33 -3.17 -34.40
CA ASP A 390 -3.27 -4.02 -33.88
C ASP A 390 -2.19 -4.36 -34.88
N ASN A 391 -0.95 -4.31 -34.41
CA ASN A 391 0.22 -4.91 -35.02
C ASN A 391 0.31 -6.39 -34.62
N ASP A 392 1.26 -7.14 -35.10
CA ASP A 392 1.41 -8.59 -34.89
C ASP A 392 1.34 -9.00 -33.40
N SER A 393 0.24 -9.61 -32.99
CA SER A 393 0.03 -10.17 -31.66
C SER A 393 0.15 -11.69 -31.67
N GLY A 394 0.46 -12.25 -30.49
CA GLY A 394 0.62 -13.69 -30.33
C GLY A 394 -0.69 -14.49 -30.44
N ALA A 395 -0.55 -15.80 -30.37
CA ALA A 395 -1.68 -16.71 -30.47
C ALA A 395 -2.58 -16.67 -29.24
N VAL A 396 -3.88 -16.89 -29.43
CA VAL A 396 -4.86 -17.11 -28.37
C VAL A 396 -5.21 -18.59 -28.30
N SER A 397 -5.03 -19.21 -27.14
CA SER A 397 -5.33 -20.62 -26.87
C SER A 397 -6.30 -20.73 -25.69
N ILE A 398 -7.47 -21.27 -25.93
CA ILE A 398 -8.51 -21.49 -24.91
C ILE A 398 -8.88 -22.97 -24.92
N ALA A 399 -8.62 -23.68 -23.82
CA ALA A 399 -8.79 -25.12 -23.74
C ALA A 399 -9.60 -25.56 -22.52
N GLY A 400 -10.50 -26.51 -22.72
CA GLY A 400 -11.28 -27.13 -21.62
C GLY A 400 -12.34 -26.24 -21.00
N VAL A 401 -12.76 -25.18 -21.68
CA VAL A 401 -13.79 -24.23 -21.21
C VAL A 401 -14.94 -24.13 -22.20
N THR A 402 -16.10 -23.70 -21.72
CA THR A 402 -17.24 -23.29 -22.54
C THR A 402 -17.21 -21.78 -22.65
N VAL A 403 -17.37 -21.26 -23.85
CA VAL A 403 -17.45 -19.81 -24.11
C VAL A 403 -18.89 -19.46 -24.47
N THR A 404 -19.45 -18.48 -23.74
CA THR A 404 -20.76 -17.90 -24.04
C THR A 404 -20.58 -16.40 -24.29
N SER A 405 -21.29 -15.89 -25.30
CA SER A 405 -21.28 -14.46 -25.62
C SER A 405 -22.69 -13.90 -25.47
N LYS A 406 -22.81 -12.69 -24.98
CA LYS A 406 -24.09 -12.02 -24.79
C LYS A 406 -24.81 -11.73 -26.12
N ASP A 407 -24.07 -11.55 -27.20
CA ASP A 407 -24.57 -11.17 -28.52
C ASP A 407 -24.38 -12.26 -29.59
N TRP A 408 -24.13 -13.50 -29.18
CA TRP A 408 -23.95 -14.64 -30.07
C TRP A 408 -25.22 -15.49 -30.09
N ASP A 409 -25.66 -15.93 -31.29
CA ASP A 409 -26.87 -16.74 -31.51
C ASP A 409 -26.78 -18.22 -31.09
N GLY A 410 -25.81 -18.58 -30.27
CA GLY A 410 -25.76 -19.87 -29.57
C GLY A 410 -25.29 -21.08 -30.39
N THR A 411 -24.78 -20.92 -31.59
CA THR A 411 -24.20 -22.03 -32.35
C THR A 411 -22.70 -22.19 -32.08
N GLY A 412 -22.40 -23.13 -31.23
CA GLY A 412 -21.15 -23.79 -30.89
C GLY A 412 -19.83 -23.19 -31.35
N LEU A 413 -19.13 -22.50 -30.48
CA LEU A 413 -17.68 -22.24 -30.61
C LEU A 413 -16.89 -23.50 -30.25
N THR A 414 -16.82 -24.48 -31.15
CA THR A 414 -16.08 -25.73 -30.90
C THR A 414 -14.58 -25.62 -31.18
N ASP A 415 -14.17 -24.69 -32.05
CA ASP A 415 -12.76 -24.33 -32.31
C ASP A 415 -12.76 -22.84 -32.70
N LEU A 416 -12.51 -22.00 -31.70
CA LEU A 416 -12.50 -20.56 -31.86
C LEU A 416 -11.45 -20.12 -32.87
N ASN A 417 -11.89 -19.90 -34.09
CA ASN A 417 -11.15 -19.10 -35.03
C ASN A 417 -11.36 -17.62 -34.69
N PHE A 418 -10.54 -17.11 -33.73
CA PHE A 418 -10.59 -15.75 -33.26
C PHE A 418 -10.44 -14.68 -34.34
N ALA A 419 -10.06 -15.08 -35.57
CA ALA A 419 -9.80 -14.18 -36.67
C ALA A 419 -11.06 -13.64 -37.38
N THR A 420 -12.26 -14.10 -37.09
CA THR A 420 -13.44 -13.77 -37.90
C THR A 420 -14.60 -13.06 -37.16
N SER A 421 -14.56 -12.86 -35.86
CA SER A 421 -15.71 -12.33 -35.10
C SER A 421 -15.65 -10.85 -34.79
N SER A 422 -15.10 -10.01 -35.68
CA SER A 422 -15.05 -8.54 -35.48
C SER A 422 -16.37 -7.80 -35.74
N THR A 423 -17.43 -8.49 -36.15
CA THR A 423 -18.76 -7.92 -36.42
C THR A 423 -19.67 -8.19 -35.21
N GLY A 424 -19.87 -7.21 -34.39
CA GLY A 424 -20.77 -7.32 -33.26
C GLY A 424 -21.06 -5.95 -32.65
N SER A 425 -22.03 -5.90 -31.75
CA SER A 425 -22.44 -4.69 -31.06
C SER A 425 -21.39 -4.17 -30.07
N ASN A 426 -21.52 -2.91 -29.67
CA ASN A 426 -20.82 -2.35 -28.52
C ASN A 426 -21.10 -3.17 -27.27
N ASN A 427 -20.17 -3.16 -26.30
CA ASN A 427 -20.27 -3.89 -25.03
C ASN A 427 -20.37 -5.43 -25.16
N LEU A 428 -19.60 -6.02 -26.09
CA LEU A 428 -19.53 -7.46 -26.23
C LEU A 428 -18.72 -8.08 -25.09
N THR A 429 -19.35 -8.99 -24.36
CA THR A 429 -18.74 -9.75 -23.27
C THR A 429 -18.65 -11.24 -23.63
N TRP A 430 -17.45 -11.81 -23.52
CA TRP A 430 -17.25 -13.25 -23.53
C TRP A 430 -17.14 -13.76 -22.09
N THR A 431 -17.94 -14.77 -21.79
CA THR A 431 -17.90 -15.47 -20.51
C THR A 431 -17.39 -16.88 -20.72
N LEU A 432 -16.31 -17.23 -20.05
CA LEU A 432 -15.68 -18.53 -20.06
C LEU A 432 -15.93 -19.22 -18.73
N THR A 433 -16.38 -20.46 -18.79
CA THR A 433 -16.57 -21.33 -17.62
C THR A 433 -15.98 -22.71 -17.91
N PRO A 434 -15.58 -23.51 -16.91
CA PRO A 434 -15.11 -24.86 -17.11
C PRO A 434 -16.16 -25.68 -17.91
N LYS A 435 -15.70 -26.53 -18.83
CA LYS A 435 -16.58 -27.54 -19.43
C LYS A 435 -17.07 -28.49 -18.33
N VAL A 436 -18.36 -28.61 -18.21
CA VAL A 436 -18.97 -29.70 -17.41
C VAL A 436 -18.65 -31.01 -18.11
N PRO A 437 -18.11 -32.06 -17.42
CA PRO A 437 -17.79 -33.36 -18.01
C PRO A 437 -18.99 -34.03 -18.65
#